data_9f7a8deb7d2b2df812efb81edc8d9374
#
_entry.id   9f7a8deb7d2b2df812efb81edc8d9374
#
_cell.length_a   1.000
_cell.length_b   1.000
_cell.length_c   1.000
_cell.angle_alpha   90.00
_cell.angle_beta   90.00
_cell.angle_gamma   90.00
#
_symmetry.space_group_name_H-M   'P 1'
#
loop_
_entity.id
_entity.type
_entity.pdbx_description
1 polymer ?
#
loop_
_entity_poly.entity_id
_entity_poly.type
_entity_poly.pdbx_seq_one_letter_code
_entity_poly.pdbx_strand_id
1 'polypeptide(L)'
;MSERRVLKAPFTDDVVRSLKAGDMVYISGTIYTARDAAHKRLVEMLADGQPMPFDFDGQAVYYAGPCPAKPGKPIGSVGPTTGGRMDAYSPTLIAEGLKVMIGKGSRSKDVVDTLKQYTGVYFAAIGGAAALMAKCVKSAEVIAFDDLGTEAIRRLEVEELPVIVVLDCQGNNAYERGRREFEV
;
A
#
# COMPACT_ATOMS: atom_id res chain seq x y z
N MET A 1 24.21 13.18 4.13
CA MET A 1 22.75 13.00 4.37
C MET A 1 22.14 12.72 3.02
N SER A 2 21.54 11.54 2.82
CA SER A 2 20.85 11.24 1.55
C SER A 2 19.66 12.22 1.39
N GLU A 3 19.52 12.78 0.21
CA GLU A 3 18.44 13.70 -0.13
C GLU A 3 17.08 13.02 0.12
N ARG A 4 16.18 13.72 0.80
CA ARG A 4 14.85 13.21 1.14
C ARG A 4 14.01 13.07 -0.12
N ARG A 5 13.72 11.83 -0.54
CA ARG A 5 12.98 11.54 -1.76
C ARG A 5 11.47 11.48 -1.47
N VAL A 6 10.73 12.45 -1.98
CA VAL A 6 9.26 12.49 -1.89
C VAL A 6 8.65 12.03 -3.21
N LEU A 7 7.74 11.06 -3.14
CA LEU A 7 6.96 10.54 -4.25
C LEU A 7 5.53 11.07 -4.18
N LYS A 8 4.95 11.42 -5.31
CA LYS A 8 3.57 11.89 -5.40
C LYS A 8 2.68 10.84 -6.06
N ALA A 9 1.57 10.49 -5.42
CA ALA A 9 0.50 9.70 -6.02
C ALA A 9 -0.32 10.59 -7.00
N PRO A 10 -0.85 10.03 -8.12
CA PRO A 10 -0.69 8.66 -8.60
C PRO A 10 0.70 8.38 -9.16
N PHE A 11 1.07 7.09 -9.24
CA PHE A 11 2.42 6.65 -9.61
C PHE A 11 2.50 6.24 -11.07
N THR A 12 3.51 6.73 -11.78
CA THR A 12 3.83 6.31 -13.15
C THR A 12 4.80 5.13 -13.14
N ASP A 13 4.85 4.40 -14.23
CA ASP A 13 5.82 3.32 -14.45
C ASP A 13 7.27 3.81 -14.28
N ASP A 14 7.59 5.00 -14.77
CA ASP A 14 8.94 5.56 -14.64
C ASP A 14 9.34 5.81 -13.19
N VAL A 15 8.42 6.32 -12.38
CA VAL A 15 8.63 6.48 -10.93
C VAL A 15 8.86 5.11 -10.28
N VAL A 16 8.02 4.11 -10.58
CA VAL A 16 8.17 2.76 -10.01
C VAL A 16 9.47 2.11 -10.44
N ARG A 17 9.87 2.19 -11.71
CA ARG A 17 11.14 1.64 -12.24
C ARG A 17 12.38 2.29 -11.61
N SER A 18 12.27 3.52 -11.13
CA SER A 18 13.38 4.23 -10.47
C SER A 18 13.61 3.82 -9.01
N LEU A 19 12.71 3.01 -8.42
CA LEU A 19 12.78 2.54 -7.04
C LEU A 19 13.56 1.24 -6.93
N LYS A 20 14.37 1.13 -5.87
CA LYS A 20 15.15 -0.07 -5.58
C LYS A 20 14.83 -0.60 -4.18
N ALA A 21 14.81 -1.92 -4.04
CA ALA A 21 14.61 -2.57 -2.76
C ALA A 21 15.63 -2.04 -1.72
N GLY A 22 15.11 -1.55 -0.59
CA GLY A 22 15.87 -0.87 0.47
C GLY A 22 15.80 0.66 0.44
N ASP A 23 15.29 1.28 -0.62
CA ASP A 23 15.13 2.74 -0.65
C ASP A 23 14.13 3.19 0.42
N MET A 24 14.49 4.22 1.20
CA MET A 24 13.57 4.94 2.07
C MET A 24 13.00 6.14 1.30
N VAL A 25 11.68 6.21 1.22
CA VAL A 25 10.98 7.28 0.51
C VAL A 25 9.79 7.78 1.32
N TYR A 26 9.23 8.91 0.89
CA TYR A 26 8.08 9.55 1.51
C TYR A 26 6.97 9.69 0.48
N ILE A 27 5.75 9.27 0.80
CA ILE A 27 4.60 9.35 -0.11
C ILE A 27 3.74 10.55 0.27
N SER A 28 3.37 11.36 -0.73
CA SER A 28 2.40 12.45 -0.62
C SER A 28 1.32 12.33 -1.68
N GLY A 29 0.12 12.85 -1.39
CA GLY A 29 -1.04 12.83 -2.26
C GLY A 29 -2.09 11.81 -1.83
N THR A 30 -2.99 11.47 -2.74
CA THR A 30 -4.12 10.59 -2.45
C THR A 30 -3.69 9.12 -2.48
N ILE A 31 -4.01 8.38 -1.41
CA ILE A 31 -3.89 6.92 -1.33
C ILE A 31 -5.18 6.33 -0.77
N TYR A 32 -5.37 5.02 -0.91
CA TYR A 32 -6.56 4.32 -0.42
C TYR A 32 -6.21 3.32 0.68
N THR A 33 -7.12 3.07 1.61
CA THR A 33 -6.99 1.94 2.55
C THR A 33 -7.87 0.79 2.10
N ALA A 34 -7.34 -0.43 2.12
CA ALA A 34 -8.13 -1.65 1.97
C ALA A 34 -7.41 -2.81 2.65
N ARG A 35 -8.18 -3.68 3.31
CA ARG A 35 -7.70 -4.92 3.89
C ARG A 35 -8.36 -6.12 3.22
N ASP A 36 -8.19 -7.29 3.81
CA ASP A 36 -8.61 -8.58 3.26
C ASP A 36 -10.10 -8.63 2.86
N ALA A 37 -11.02 -8.17 3.72
CA ALA A 37 -12.46 -8.17 3.39
C ALA A 37 -12.78 -7.23 2.20
N ALA A 38 -12.16 -6.05 2.16
CA ALA A 38 -12.33 -5.12 1.05
C ALA A 38 -11.71 -5.67 -0.24
N HIS A 39 -10.50 -6.27 -0.18
CA HIS A 39 -9.86 -6.88 -1.36
C HIS A 39 -10.71 -8.00 -1.95
N LYS A 40 -11.25 -8.88 -1.11
CA LYS A 40 -12.14 -9.94 -1.55
C LYS A 40 -13.33 -9.37 -2.32
N ARG A 41 -14.01 -8.37 -1.75
CA ARG A 41 -15.18 -7.73 -2.37
C ARG A 41 -14.83 -7.03 -3.68
N LEU A 42 -13.67 -6.35 -3.76
CA LEU A 42 -13.19 -5.73 -5.01
C LEU A 42 -12.99 -6.75 -6.12
N VAL A 43 -12.37 -7.89 -5.83
CA VAL A 43 -12.16 -8.97 -6.82
C VAL A 43 -13.49 -9.59 -7.26
N GLU A 44 -14.43 -9.80 -6.34
CA GLU A 44 -15.79 -10.27 -6.65
C GLU A 44 -16.51 -9.27 -7.56
N MET A 45 -16.45 -7.97 -7.27
CA MET A 45 -17.04 -6.91 -8.11
C MET A 45 -16.42 -6.88 -9.51
N LEU A 46 -15.10 -7.04 -9.63
CA LEU A 46 -14.42 -7.13 -10.94
C LEU A 46 -14.91 -8.33 -11.74
N ALA A 47 -15.03 -9.49 -11.11
CA ALA A 47 -15.52 -10.71 -11.76
C ALA A 47 -16.97 -10.56 -12.26
N ASP A 48 -17.78 -9.79 -11.54
CA ASP A 48 -19.18 -9.51 -11.87
C ASP A 48 -19.34 -8.31 -12.83
N GLY A 49 -18.25 -7.68 -13.27
CA GLY A 49 -18.28 -6.50 -14.13
C GLY A 49 -18.92 -5.26 -13.48
N GLN A 50 -18.90 -5.17 -12.16
CA GLN A 50 -19.45 -4.04 -11.41
C GLN A 50 -18.47 -2.85 -11.43
N PRO A 51 -18.98 -1.59 -11.35
CA PRO A 51 -18.14 -0.41 -11.29
C PRO A 51 -17.30 -0.39 -10.00
N MET A 52 -16.00 -0.09 -10.15
CA MET A 52 -15.09 0.01 -9.02
C MET A 52 -15.28 1.33 -8.25
N PRO A 53 -15.05 1.33 -6.91
CA PRO A 53 -15.19 2.52 -6.09
C PRO A 53 -14.14 3.60 -6.37
N PHE A 54 -13.04 3.24 -7.03
CA PHE A 54 -12.00 4.15 -7.52
C PHE A 54 -11.25 3.50 -8.68
N ASP A 55 -10.62 4.32 -9.51
CA ASP A 55 -9.74 3.86 -10.58
C ASP A 55 -8.43 3.32 -9.96
N PHE A 56 -7.96 2.15 -10.39
CA PHE A 56 -6.72 1.55 -9.89
C PHE A 56 -5.47 2.10 -10.56
N ASP A 57 -5.60 2.72 -11.74
CA ASP A 57 -4.44 3.12 -12.54
C ASP A 57 -3.52 4.08 -11.77
N GLY A 58 -2.28 3.66 -11.57
CA GLY A 58 -1.28 4.42 -10.83
C GLY A 58 -1.52 4.57 -9.32
N GLN A 59 -2.52 3.95 -8.74
CA GLN A 59 -2.90 4.19 -7.35
C GLN A 59 -2.07 3.40 -6.34
N ALA A 60 -2.18 3.83 -5.08
CA ALA A 60 -1.59 3.18 -3.91
C ALA A 60 -2.66 2.70 -2.95
N VAL A 61 -2.54 1.45 -2.49
CA VAL A 61 -3.38 0.90 -1.42
C VAL A 61 -2.54 0.62 -0.18
N TYR A 62 -2.91 1.26 0.92
CA TYR A 62 -2.36 1.02 2.24
C TYR A 62 -3.18 -0.04 2.96
N TYR A 63 -2.55 -1.14 3.28
CA TYR A 63 -3.15 -2.26 4.01
C TYR A 63 -3.30 -1.91 5.48
N ALA A 64 -4.33 -1.15 5.80
CA ALA A 64 -4.57 -0.64 7.13
C ALA A 64 -6.07 -0.59 7.45
N GLY A 65 -6.39 -0.81 8.72
CA GLY A 65 -7.69 -0.56 9.31
C GLY A 65 -7.51 0.45 10.43
N PRO A 66 -7.83 1.73 10.21
CA PRO A 66 -7.57 2.77 11.20
C PRO A 66 -8.50 2.64 12.41
N CYS A 67 -8.00 3.03 13.58
CA CYS A 67 -8.85 3.26 14.74
C CYS A 67 -9.79 4.45 14.47
N PRO A 68 -10.92 4.55 15.17
CA PRO A 68 -11.80 5.71 15.11
C PRO A 68 -11.04 7.01 15.38
N ALA A 69 -11.39 8.05 14.65
CA ALA A 69 -10.79 9.37 14.82
C ALA A 69 -11.18 9.98 16.19
N LYS A 70 -10.23 10.64 16.85
CA LYS A 70 -10.52 11.50 17.98
C LYS A 70 -11.13 12.82 17.48
N PRO A 71 -11.90 13.56 18.31
CA PRO A 71 -12.42 14.88 17.95
C PRO A 71 -11.32 15.79 17.37
N GLY A 72 -11.58 16.42 16.23
CA GLY A 72 -10.65 17.31 15.54
C GLY A 72 -9.47 16.64 14.84
N LYS A 73 -9.46 15.31 14.71
CA LYS A 73 -8.45 14.56 13.94
C LYS A 73 -9.10 13.89 12.74
N PRO A 74 -8.40 13.83 11.58
CA PRO A 74 -8.93 13.21 10.38
C PRO A 74 -9.04 11.68 10.50
N ILE A 75 -8.18 11.06 11.33
CA ILE A 75 -8.08 9.61 11.48
C ILE A 75 -7.52 9.25 12.87
N GLY A 76 -7.79 8.06 13.36
CA GLY A 76 -7.11 7.46 14.50
C GLY A 76 -5.79 6.81 14.10
N SER A 77 -5.17 6.05 15.00
CA SER A 77 -3.94 5.31 14.70
C SER A 77 -4.14 4.41 13.49
N VAL A 78 -3.22 4.48 12.51
CA VAL A 78 -3.28 3.75 11.25
C VAL A 78 -1.96 3.07 10.94
N GLY A 79 -1.85 1.81 11.36
CA GLY A 79 -0.65 0.98 11.17
C GLY A 79 -0.83 -0.07 10.08
N PRO A 80 0.29 -0.57 9.50
CA PRO A 80 0.23 -1.56 8.44
C PRO A 80 -0.24 -2.92 8.95
N THR A 81 -1.07 -3.58 8.14
CA THR A 81 -1.40 -5.00 8.31
C THR A 81 -0.45 -5.88 7.49
N THR A 82 -0.39 -7.18 7.79
CA THR A 82 0.45 -8.15 7.08
C THR A 82 -0.02 -8.31 5.64
N GLY A 83 0.89 -8.02 4.68
CA GLY A 83 0.60 -8.00 3.23
C GLY A 83 0.18 -9.36 2.69
N GLY A 84 0.76 -10.46 3.18
CA GLY A 84 0.42 -11.82 2.75
C GLY A 84 -1.06 -12.20 2.89
N ARG A 85 -1.83 -11.49 3.72
CA ARG A 85 -3.29 -11.68 3.81
C ARG A 85 -4.03 -11.28 2.54
N MET A 86 -3.44 -10.40 1.74
CA MET A 86 -4.00 -9.91 0.48
C MET A 86 -3.46 -10.67 -0.75
N ASP A 87 -2.57 -11.66 -0.57
CA ASP A 87 -1.86 -12.30 -1.68
C ASP A 87 -2.80 -13.03 -2.65
N ALA A 88 -3.91 -13.57 -2.15
CA ALA A 88 -4.93 -14.20 -2.99
C ALA A 88 -5.66 -13.22 -3.93
N TYR A 89 -5.61 -11.93 -3.65
CA TYR A 89 -6.38 -10.89 -4.35
C TYR A 89 -5.47 -9.91 -5.12
N SER A 90 -4.27 -9.64 -4.58
CA SER A 90 -3.38 -8.61 -5.09
C SER A 90 -3.01 -8.78 -6.57
N PRO A 91 -2.74 -10.00 -7.10
CA PRO A 91 -2.42 -10.16 -8.52
C PRO A 91 -3.51 -9.61 -9.44
N THR A 92 -4.78 -9.86 -9.13
CA THR A 92 -5.92 -9.33 -9.90
C THR A 92 -5.94 -7.81 -9.90
N LEU A 93 -5.80 -7.17 -8.74
CA LEU A 93 -5.85 -5.71 -8.64
C LEU A 93 -4.62 -5.04 -9.28
N ILE A 94 -3.45 -5.69 -9.23
CA ILE A 94 -2.23 -5.21 -9.91
C ILE A 94 -2.44 -5.25 -11.43
N ALA A 95 -3.06 -6.31 -11.96
CA ALA A 95 -3.38 -6.43 -13.38
C ALA A 95 -4.36 -5.33 -13.85
N GLU A 96 -5.25 -4.86 -12.97
CA GLU A 96 -6.17 -3.75 -13.19
C GLU A 96 -5.53 -2.36 -13.03
N GLY A 97 -4.21 -2.28 -12.80
CA GLY A 97 -3.48 -1.00 -12.76
C GLY A 97 -2.99 -0.56 -11.39
N LEU A 98 -3.28 -1.30 -10.30
CA LEU A 98 -2.78 -0.96 -8.98
C LEU A 98 -1.24 -1.04 -8.96
N LYS A 99 -0.58 0.09 -8.73
CA LYS A 99 0.88 0.20 -8.82
C LYS A 99 1.58 0.00 -7.47
N VAL A 100 0.98 0.47 -6.41
CA VAL A 100 1.64 0.58 -5.11
C VAL A 100 0.82 -0.11 -4.03
N MET A 101 1.47 -1.00 -3.30
CA MET A 101 0.91 -1.59 -2.09
C MET A 101 1.79 -1.24 -0.91
N ILE A 102 1.18 -0.87 0.22
CA ILE A 102 1.86 -0.50 1.45
C ILE A 102 1.36 -1.41 2.57
N GLY A 103 2.27 -2.16 3.19
CA GLY A 103 1.91 -3.09 4.26
C GLY A 103 3.10 -3.45 5.13
N LYS A 104 3.15 -4.68 5.64
CA LYS A 104 4.30 -5.28 6.31
C LYS A 104 4.38 -6.77 6.03
N GLY A 105 5.54 -7.38 6.28
CA GLY A 105 5.76 -8.82 6.08
C GLY A 105 5.99 -9.21 4.62
N SER A 106 6.30 -10.48 4.41
CA SER A 106 6.62 -11.03 3.10
C SER A 106 5.37 -11.17 2.22
N ARG A 107 5.62 -11.32 0.91
CA ARG A 107 4.58 -11.57 -0.11
C ARG A 107 4.84 -12.91 -0.80
N SER A 108 3.80 -13.49 -1.36
CA SER A 108 3.90 -14.73 -2.15
C SER A 108 4.70 -14.53 -3.44
N LYS A 109 5.17 -15.64 -4.00
CA LYS A 109 5.84 -15.63 -5.31
C LYS A 109 4.95 -15.06 -6.41
N ASP A 110 3.67 -15.38 -6.41
CA ASP A 110 2.71 -14.92 -7.43
C ASP A 110 2.59 -13.39 -7.40
N VAL A 111 2.58 -12.77 -6.21
CA VAL A 111 2.60 -11.31 -6.09
C VAL A 111 3.92 -10.74 -6.62
N VAL A 112 5.06 -11.34 -6.29
CA VAL A 112 6.38 -10.87 -6.80
C VAL A 112 6.42 -10.94 -8.32
N ASP A 113 5.98 -12.04 -8.92
CA ASP A 113 5.96 -12.21 -10.38
C ASP A 113 5.00 -11.21 -11.04
N THR A 114 3.85 -10.95 -10.42
CA THR A 114 2.88 -9.96 -10.93
C THR A 114 3.43 -8.53 -10.85
N LEU A 115 4.13 -8.17 -9.76
CA LEU A 115 4.80 -6.87 -9.64
C LEU A 115 5.82 -6.64 -10.76
N LYS A 116 6.56 -7.69 -11.14
CA LYS A 116 7.51 -7.63 -12.27
C LYS A 116 6.78 -7.43 -13.60
N GLN A 117 5.70 -8.17 -13.81
CA GLN A 117 4.93 -8.13 -15.04
C GLN A 117 4.27 -6.78 -15.29
N TYR A 118 3.68 -6.18 -14.26
CA TYR A 118 2.87 -4.96 -14.36
C TYR A 118 3.55 -3.71 -13.80
N THR A 119 4.84 -3.76 -13.53
CA THR A 119 5.62 -2.63 -13.02
C THR A 119 5.01 -2.07 -11.71
N GLY A 120 4.86 -2.93 -10.72
CA GLY A 120 4.36 -2.57 -9.40
C GLY A 120 5.45 -2.56 -8.34
N VAL A 121 5.15 -2.02 -7.15
CA VAL A 121 6.07 -1.95 -6.02
C VAL A 121 5.34 -2.24 -4.71
N TYR A 122 6.02 -2.93 -3.80
CA TYR A 122 5.52 -3.15 -2.44
C TYR A 122 6.42 -2.43 -1.42
N PHE A 123 5.81 -1.55 -0.65
CA PHE A 123 6.45 -0.84 0.44
C PHE A 123 6.12 -1.45 1.80
N ALA A 124 7.08 -1.42 2.71
CA ALA A 124 6.82 -1.59 4.13
C ALA A 124 6.58 -0.24 4.79
N ALA A 125 5.49 -0.13 5.57
CA ALA A 125 5.35 0.88 6.58
C ALA A 125 5.86 0.33 7.93
N ILE A 126 6.38 1.20 8.79
CA ILE A 126 7.01 0.78 10.05
C ILE A 126 5.94 0.28 11.03
N GLY A 127 6.07 -0.99 11.44
CA GLY A 127 5.23 -1.59 12.47
C GLY A 127 5.45 -0.88 13.83
N GLY A 128 4.38 -0.72 14.62
CA GLY A 128 4.43 -0.02 15.91
C GLY A 128 4.32 1.51 15.79
N ALA A 129 4.50 2.09 14.61
CA ALA A 129 4.46 3.53 14.37
C ALA A 129 3.07 4.07 13.97
N ALA A 130 1.99 3.35 14.26
CA ALA A 130 0.62 3.68 13.80
C ALA A 130 0.16 5.10 14.15
N ALA A 131 0.53 5.60 15.33
CA ALA A 131 0.22 6.96 15.76
C ALA A 131 1.05 8.01 15.01
N LEU A 132 2.29 7.67 14.62
CA LEU A 132 3.14 8.53 13.81
C LEU A 132 2.61 8.58 12.36
N MET A 133 2.25 7.42 11.80
CA MET A 133 1.66 7.34 10.46
C MET A 133 0.37 8.16 10.35
N ALA A 134 -0.47 8.16 11.40
CA ALA A 134 -1.68 8.98 11.45
C ALA A 134 -1.41 10.49 11.36
N LYS A 135 -0.25 10.98 11.80
CA LYS A 135 0.12 12.41 11.67
C LYS A 135 0.37 12.82 10.22
N CYS A 136 0.73 11.87 9.36
CA CYS A 136 0.91 12.12 7.94
C CYS A 136 -0.42 12.22 7.18
N VAL A 137 -1.54 11.79 7.77
CA VAL A 137 -2.86 11.86 7.14
C VAL A 137 -3.48 13.23 7.40
N LYS A 138 -3.80 13.95 6.33
CA LYS A 138 -4.40 15.29 6.37
C LYS A 138 -5.92 15.24 6.28
N SER A 139 -6.46 14.29 5.52
CA SER A 139 -7.89 14.01 5.45
C SER A 139 -8.15 12.52 5.24
N ALA A 140 -9.33 12.06 5.65
CA ALA A 140 -9.77 10.69 5.48
C ALA A 140 -11.29 10.67 5.23
N GLU A 141 -11.72 9.94 4.22
CA GLU A 141 -13.12 9.80 3.83
C GLU A 141 -13.41 8.34 3.51
N VAL A 142 -14.50 7.80 4.03
CA VAL A 142 -15.00 6.48 3.62
C VAL A 142 -15.66 6.63 2.24
N ILE A 143 -15.18 5.88 1.26
CA ILE A 143 -15.70 5.95 -0.13
C ILE A 143 -16.46 4.68 -0.54
N ALA A 144 -16.22 3.56 0.14
CA ALA A 144 -16.93 2.32 -0.13
C ALA A 144 -16.87 1.36 1.07
N PHE A 145 -17.82 0.42 1.08
CA PHE A 145 -17.91 -0.69 2.03
C PHE A 145 -17.98 -0.23 3.49
N ASP A 146 -18.80 0.78 3.78
CA ASP A 146 -18.99 1.33 5.13
C ASP A 146 -19.41 0.25 6.15
N ASP A 147 -20.13 -0.75 5.71
CA ASP A 147 -20.51 -1.93 6.48
C ASP A 147 -19.33 -2.75 7.01
N LEU A 148 -18.14 -2.64 6.40
CA LEU A 148 -16.91 -3.28 6.87
C LEU A 148 -16.21 -2.52 8.00
N GLY A 149 -16.73 -1.38 8.43
CA GLY A 149 -16.22 -0.61 9.57
C GLY A 149 -14.76 -0.19 9.38
N THR A 150 -13.85 -0.75 10.18
CA THR A 150 -12.40 -0.43 10.07
C THR A 150 -11.76 -0.92 8.77
N GLU A 151 -12.37 -1.89 8.09
CA GLU A 151 -11.93 -2.42 6.80
C GLU A 151 -12.61 -1.75 5.60
N ALA A 152 -13.48 -0.76 5.83
CA ALA A 152 -14.03 0.08 4.77
C ALA A 152 -12.91 0.72 3.94
N ILE A 153 -13.17 0.92 2.65
CA ILE A 153 -12.22 1.64 1.80
C ILE A 153 -12.31 3.12 2.14
N ARG A 154 -11.16 3.69 2.49
CA ARG A 154 -11.02 5.13 2.73
C ARG A 154 -10.08 5.74 1.70
N ARG A 155 -10.43 6.91 1.23
CA ARG A 155 -9.54 7.82 0.53
C ARG A 155 -8.82 8.66 1.57
N LEU A 156 -7.49 8.61 1.56
CA LEU A 156 -6.63 9.39 2.45
C LEU A 156 -5.83 10.41 1.63
N GLU A 157 -5.77 11.64 2.10
CA GLU A 157 -4.76 12.58 1.66
C GLU A 157 -3.59 12.53 2.63
N VAL A 158 -2.41 12.18 2.13
CA VAL A 158 -1.21 12.02 2.97
C VAL A 158 -0.12 13.00 2.58
N GLU A 159 0.68 13.39 3.56
CA GLU A 159 1.87 14.22 3.39
C GLU A 159 3.06 13.53 4.04
N GLU A 160 4.06 13.23 3.21
CA GLU A 160 5.34 12.65 3.61
C GLU A 160 5.22 11.37 4.47
N LEU A 161 4.32 10.47 4.09
CA LEU A 161 4.17 9.15 4.71
C LEU A 161 5.46 8.33 4.51
N PRO A 162 6.22 8.01 5.58
CA PRO A 162 7.51 7.32 5.44
C PRO A 162 7.31 5.84 5.15
N VAL A 163 7.97 5.34 4.10
CA VAL A 163 7.91 3.92 3.69
C VAL A 163 9.27 3.45 3.16
N ILE A 164 9.48 2.14 3.15
CA ILE A 164 10.67 1.49 2.63
C ILE A 164 10.27 0.56 1.50
N VAL A 165 10.98 0.62 0.37
CA VAL A 165 10.79 -0.34 -0.74
C VAL A 165 11.22 -1.73 -0.28
N VAL A 166 10.28 -2.68 -0.20
CA VAL A 166 10.59 -4.08 0.12
C VAL A 166 10.75 -4.90 -1.14
N LEU A 167 9.78 -4.81 -2.07
CA LEU A 167 9.85 -5.46 -3.36
C LEU A 167 9.79 -4.41 -4.45
N ASP A 168 10.83 -4.36 -5.28
CA ASP A 168 10.83 -3.51 -6.47
C ASP A 168 10.26 -4.25 -7.70
N CYS A 169 10.02 -3.52 -8.78
CA CYS A 169 9.46 -4.07 -10.01
C CYS A 169 10.43 -4.99 -10.79
N GLN A 170 11.65 -5.18 -10.32
CA GLN A 170 12.61 -6.15 -10.85
C GLN A 170 12.59 -7.46 -10.06
N GLY A 171 11.86 -7.50 -8.94
CA GLY A 171 11.74 -8.65 -8.06
C GLY A 171 12.81 -8.73 -6.98
N ASN A 172 13.62 -7.67 -6.80
CA ASN A 172 14.54 -7.61 -5.66
C ASN A 172 13.77 -7.46 -4.35
N ASN A 173 14.24 -8.18 -3.30
CA ASN A 173 13.58 -8.26 -2.01
C ASN A 173 14.52 -7.81 -0.89
N ALA A 174 14.19 -6.69 -0.24
CA ALA A 174 15.01 -6.13 0.85
C ALA A 174 15.06 -7.06 2.08
N TYR A 175 13.98 -7.82 2.36
CA TYR A 175 13.99 -8.77 3.48
C TYR A 175 14.94 -9.94 3.24
N GLU A 176 15.00 -10.47 2.02
CA GLU A 176 15.92 -11.55 1.68
C GLU A 176 17.37 -11.08 1.70
N ARG A 177 17.63 -9.89 1.14
CA ARG A 177 18.96 -9.31 1.16
C ARG A 177 19.45 -9.08 2.59
N GLY A 178 18.64 -8.42 3.44
CA GLY A 178 18.99 -8.17 4.82
C GLY A 178 19.22 -9.45 5.64
N ARG A 179 18.42 -10.51 5.37
CA ARG A 179 18.65 -11.81 6.02
C ARG A 179 20.01 -12.40 5.66
N ARG A 180 20.36 -12.44 4.36
CA ARG A 180 21.63 -13.00 3.88
C ARG A 180 22.86 -12.27 4.42
N GLU A 181 22.75 -10.96 4.66
CA GLU A 181 23.85 -10.15 5.22
C GLU A 181 24.18 -10.51 6.69
N PHE A 182 23.22 -11.12 7.42
CA PHE A 182 23.34 -11.42 8.84
C PHE A 182 23.18 -12.91 9.18
N GLU A 183 23.02 -13.80 8.20
CA GLU A 183 23.08 -15.24 8.40
C GLU A 183 24.53 -15.66 8.71
N VAL A 184 24.73 -16.29 9.91
CA VAL A 184 26.01 -16.85 10.38
C VAL A 184 26.08 -18.32 10.01
#